data_ff2deec76b973caee2213aac294857c1
#
_entry.id   ff2deec76b973caee2213aac294857c1
#
_cell.length_a   1.000
_cell.length_b   1.000
_cell.length_c   1.000
_cell.angle_alpha   90.00
_cell.angle_beta   90.00
_cell.angle_gamma   90.00
#
_symmetry.space_group_name_H-M   'P 1'
#
loop_
_entity.id
_entity.type
_entity.pdbx_description
1 polymer ?
#
loop_
_entity_poly.entity_id
_entity_poly.type
_entity_poly.pdbx_seq_one_letter_code
_entity_poly.pdbx_strand_id
1 'polypeptide(L)'
;TADEFDEIYPIDLSYLFFFRCVPLQKEVLDESIGAYFDRLEQGGEDQTFAEFAKKALPMLKRALVKKTVAKALRRFDILEFPATIRNLFDDNTATRSGSDEASRALQLATQLDGEVEDLLHNVDMLLDAQEGNDFLSFSAENRPDDNMYLMP
;
A
#
# COMPACT_ATOMS: atom_id res chain seq x y z
N THR A 1 -5.00 5.10 -12.28
CA THR A 1 -5.00 6.32 -13.12
C THR A 1 -4.13 7.41 -12.51
N ALA A 2 -3.74 8.42 -13.33
CA ALA A 2 -2.96 9.56 -12.84
C ALA A 2 -3.74 10.37 -11.79
N ASP A 3 -5.04 10.52 -11.99
CA ASP A 3 -5.92 11.26 -11.07
C ASP A 3 -6.01 10.54 -9.71
N GLU A 4 -6.18 9.22 -9.68
CA GLU A 4 -6.16 8.43 -8.44
C GLU A 4 -4.81 8.49 -7.73
N PHE A 5 -3.72 8.52 -8.48
CA PHE A 5 -2.38 8.64 -7.91
C PHE A 5 -2.21 9.98 -7.20
N ASP A 6 -2.59 11.08 -7.85
CA ASP A 6 -2.47 12.44 -7.28
C ASP A 6 -3.46 12.67 -6.13
N GLU A 7 -4.63 12.03 -6.15
CA GLU A 7 -5.57 12.03 -5.02
C GLU A 7 -4.99 11.33 -3.77
N ILE A 8 -4.28 10.22 -3.96
CA ILE A 8 -3.66 9.47 -2.86
C ILE A 8 -2.41 10.17 -2.32
N TYR A 9 -1.59 10.70 -3.20
CA TYR A 9 -0.35 11.40 -2.87
C TYR A 9 -0.27 12.71 -3.66
N PRO A 10 -0.83 13.79 -3.12
CA PRO A 10 -0.98 15.05 -3.85
C PRO A 10 0.38 15.74 -4.00
N ILE A 11 0.93 15.65 -5.18
CA ILE A 11 2.23 16.21 -5.56
C ILE A 11 2.18 17.12 -6.79
N ASP A 12 0.98 17.51 -7.19
CA ASP A 12 0.78 18.26 -8.44
C ASP A 12 1.37 17.50 -9.64
N LEU A 13 0.90 16.26 -9.78
CA LEU A 13 1.44 15.24 -10.65
C LEU A 13 1.39 15.65 -12.12
N SER A 14 2.56 15.78 -12.76
CA SER A 14 2.61 15.92 -14.21
C SER A 14 2.37 14.58 -14.92
N TYR A 15 1.73 14.63 -16.07
CA TYR A 15 1.49 13.43 -16.90
C TYR A 15 2.80 12.70 -17.26
N LEU A 16 3.85 13.46 -17.54
CA LEU A 16 5.16 12.92 -17.89
C LEU A 16 5.76 12.13 -16.71
N PHE A 17 5.71 12.68 -15.51
CA PHE A 17 6.21 12.00 -14.31
C PHE A 17 5.40 10.75 -14.02
N PHE A 18 4.08 10.80 -14.15
CA PHE A 18 3.23 9.62 -14.01
C PHE A 18 3.62 8.50 -14.96
N PHE A 19 3.82 8.79 -16.24
CA PHE A 19 4.27 7.81 -17.22
C PHE A 19 5.60 7.16 -16.84
N ARG A 20 6.52 7.92 -16.27
CA ARG A 20 7.80 7.40 -15.79
C ARG A 20 7.62 6.50 -14.56
N CYS A 21 6.60 6.72 -13.77
CA CYS A 21 6.26 5.89 -12.62
C CYS A 21 5.57 4.57 -12.99
N VAL A 22 4.96 4.45 -14.17
CA VAL A 22 4.23 3.24 -14.59
C VAL A 22 5.10 1.97 -14.54
N PRO A 23 6.34 1.93 -15.07
CA PRO A 23 7.20 0.76 -14.92
C PRO A 23 7.51 0.42 -13.46
N LEU A 24 7.69 1.44 -12.61
CA LEU A 24 7.94 1.24 -11.19
C LEU A 24 6.70 0.67 -10.46
N GLN A 25 5.49 1.09 -10.85
CA GLN A 25 4.25 0.49 -10.33
C GLN A 25 4.17 -0.99 -10.67
N LYS A 26 4.53 -1.37 -11.90
CA LYS A 26 4.62 -2.78 -12.31
C LYS A 26 5.59 -3.57 -11.44
N GLU A 27 6.79 -3.05 -11.23
CA GLU A 27 7.77 -3.69 -10.36
C GLU A 27 7.24 -3.87 -8.92
N VAL A 28 6.58 -2.86 -8.36
CA VAL A 28 5.99 -2.93 -7.02
C VAL A 28 4.91 -4.00 -6.94
N LEU A 29 4.07 -4.11 -7.95
CA LEU A 29 3.06 -5.18 -8.04
C LEU A 29 3.73 -6.56 -8.11
N ASP A 30 4.73 -6.73 -8.97
CA ASP A 30 5.41 -8.01 -9.17
C ASP A 30 6.20 -8.45 -7.91
N GLU A 31 6.79 -7.50 -7.17
CA GLU A 31 7.66 -7.80 -6.04
C GLU A 31 6.92 -8.03 -4.70
N SER A 32 5.85 -7.28 -4.42
CA SER A 32 5.31 -7.25 -3.06
C SER A 32 3.80 -7.11 -2.91
N ILE A 33 3.15 -6.28 -3.71
CA ILE A 33 1.76 -5.89 -3.48
C ILE A 33 0.78 -6.66 -4.36
N GLY A 34 1.24 -7.19 -5.50
CA GLY A 34 0.39 -7.89 -6.46
C GLY A 34 -0.37 -9.06 -5.88
N ALA A 35 0.26 -9.85 -5.01
CA ALA A 35 -0.37 -10.99 -4.36
C ALA A 35 -1.62 -10.61 -3.54
N TYR A 36 -1.65 -9.42 -2.94
CA TYR A 36 -2.82 -8.91 -2.23
C TYR A 36 -3.97 -8.57 -3.19
N PHE A 37 -3.66 -7.96 -4.34
CA PHE A 37 -4.67 -7.68 -5.37
C PHE A 37 -5.23 -8.97 -5.97
N ASP A 38 -4.36 -9.94 -6.27
CA ASP A 38 -4.78 -11.26 -6.77
C ASP A 38 -5.71 -11.96 -5.78
N ARG A 39 -5.42 -11.85 -4.48
CA ARG A 39 -6.24 -12.41 -3.42
C ARG A 39 -7.61 -11.73 -3.31
N LEU A 40 -7.67 -10.40 -3.54
CA LEU A 40 -8.93 -9.67 -3.61
C LEU A 40 -9.79 -10.09 -4.83
N GLU A 41 -9.17 -10.39 -5.96
CA GLU A 41 -9.86 -10.87 -7.16
C GLU A 41 -10.41 -12.30 -7.00
N GLN A 42 -9.70 -13.15 -6.26
CA GLN A 42 -10.08 -14.56 -6.04
C GLN A 42 -11.21 -14.74 -5.03
N GLY A 43 -11.54 -13.74 -4.25
CA GLY A 43 -12.50 -13.86 -3.13
C GLY A 43 -13.96 -14.04 -3.50
N GLY A 44 -14.32 -13.99 -4.79
CA GLY A 44 -15.65 -14.33 -5.27
C GLY A 44 -16.76 -13.35 -4.85
N GLU A 45 -18.02 -13.86 -4.89
CA GLU A 45 -19.26 -13.09 -4.62
C GLU A 45 -19.70 -13.12 -3.14
N ASP A 46 -18.85 -13.58 -2.23
CA ASP A 46 -19.19 -13.62 -0.79
C ASP A 46 -19.32 -12.22 -0.22
N GLN A 47 -20.43 -11.93 0.46
CA GLN A 47 -20.72 -10.63 1.05
C GLN A 47 -19.69 -10.21 2.11
N THR A 48 -19.19 -11.15 2.91
CA THR A 48 -18.18 -10.87 3.95
C THR A 48 -16.85 -10.51 3.31
N PHE A 49 -16.51 -11.18 2.22
CA PHE A 49 -15.32 -10.87 1.44
C PHE A 49 -15.44 -9.52 0.71
N ALA A 50 -16.62 -9.18 0.20
CA ALA A 50 -16.86 -7.88 -0.43
C ALA A 50 -16.67 -6.71 0.55
N GLU A 51 -17.08 -6.84 1.81
CA GLU A 51 -16.84 -5.85 2.86
C GLU A 51 -15.34 -5.73 3.20
N PHE A 52 -14.65 -6.85 3.28
CA PHE A 52 -13.19 -6.88 3.46
C PHE A 52 -12.48 -6.17 2.29
N ALA A 53 -12.81 -6.54 1.05
CA ALA A 53 -12.23 -5.93 -0.14
C ALA A 53 -12.46 -4.42 -0.19
N LYS A 54 -13.65 -3.95 0.22
CA LYS A 54 -13.97 -2.53 0.30
C LYS A 54 -13.10 -1.75 1.28
N LYS A 55 -12.65 -2.40 2.37
CA LYS A 55 -11.73 -1.80 3.35
C LYS A 55 -10.27 -1.93 2.92
N ALA A 56 -9.87 -3.08 2.38
CA ALA A 56 -8.49 -3.37 2.01
C ALA A 56 -8.03 -2.64 0.74
N LEU A 57 -8.89 -2.51 -0.26
CA LEU A 57 -8.52 -1.93 -1.56
C LEU A 57 -7.97 -0.50 -1.46
N PRO A 58 -8.55 0.44 -0.69
CA PRO A 58 -7.96 1.78 -0.52
C PRO A 58 -6.58 1.74 0.14
N MET A 59 -6.36 0.83 1.09
CA MET A 59 -5.06 0.68 1.76
C MET A 59 -4.01 0.17 0.80
N LEU A 60 -4.33 -0.84 -0.03
CA LEU A 60 -3.44 -1.38 -1.06
C LEU A 60 -3.12 -0.35 -2.15
N LYS A 61 -4.09 0.44 -2.57
CA LYS A 61 -3.84 1.54 -3.52
C LYS A 61 -2.89 2.58 -2.94
N ARG A 62 -3.05 2.95 -1.66
CA ARG A 62 -2.12 3.85 -0.96
C ARG A 62 -0.73 3.26 -0.84
N ALA A 63 -0.63 1.97 -0.49
CA ALA A 63 0.65 1.27 -0.41
C ALA A 63 1.35 1.25 -1.77
N LEU A 64 0.64 0.95 -2.85
CA LEU A 64 1.18 0.94 -4.21
C LEU A 64 1.74 2.31 -4.61
N VAL A 65 0.99 3.38 -4.40
CA VAL A 65 1.41 4.74 -4.75
C VAL A 65 2.64 5.16 -3.93
N LYS A 66 2.60 5.00 -2.62
CA LYS A 66 3.71 5.35 -1.73
C LYS A 66 4.99 4.57 -2.03
N LYS A 67 4.87 3.26 -2.28
CA LYS A 67 6.01 2.43 -2.67
C LYS A 67 6.59 2.82 -4.03
N THR A 68 5.73 3.20 -4.96
CA THR A 68 6.15 3.71 -6.28
C THR A 68 6.94 5.01 -6.14
N VAL A 69 6.46 5.96 -5.33
CA VAL A 69 7.17 7.21 -5.05
C VAL A 69 8.51 6.93 -4.34
N ALA A 70 8.55 6.03 -3.38
CA ALA A 70 9.79 5.64 -2.71
C ALA A 70 10.82 5.06 -3.68
N LYS A 71 10.40 4.22 -4.63
CA LYS A 71 11.28 3.72 -5.71
C LYS A 71 11.74 4.84 -6.64
N ALA A 72 10.84 5.75 -7.01
CA ALA A 72 11.17 6.89 -7.85
C ALA A 72 12.23 7.79 -7.18
N LEU A 73 12.07 8.08 -5.88
CA LEU A 73 13.05 8.87 -5.10
C LEU A 73 14.46 8.26 -5.07
N ARG A 74 14.57 6.94 -5.21
CA ARG A 74 15.85 6.25 -5.27
C ARG A 74 16.46 6.16 -6.67
N ARG A 75 15.65 6.29 -7.72
CA ARG A 75 16.07 6.02 -9.11
C ARG A 75 16.10 7.25 -10.00
N PHE A 76 15.28 8.24 -9.73
CA PHE A 76 15.15 9.43 -10.57
C PHE A 76 15.97 10.58 -10.02
N ASP A 77 16.43 11.45 -10.92
CA ASP A 77 17.02 12.73 -10.52
C ASP A 77 15.93 13.61 -9.88
N ILE A 78 16.30 14.35 -8.83
CA ILE A 78 15.37 15.24 -8.13
C ILE A 78 14.72 16.29 -9.05
N LEU A 79 15.41 16.67 -10.11
CA LEU A 79 14.91 17.62 -11.12
C LEU A 79 13.74 17.07 -11.95
N GLU A 80 13.57 15.74 -11.98
CA GLU A 80 12.47 15.08 -12.68
C GLU A 80 11.16 15.08 -11.88
N PHE A 81 11.26 15.36 -10.58
CA PHE A 81 10.10 15.39 -9.69
C PHE A 81 9.29 16.67 -9.84
N PRO A 82 7.97 16.60 -9.58
CA PRO A 82 7.15 17.80 -9.48
C PRO A 82 7.69 18.81 -8.47
N ALA A 83 7.39 20.08 -8.69
CA ALA A 83 7.89 21.19 -7.86
C ALA A 83 7.52 21.03 -6.38
N THR A 84 6.38 20.45 -6.07
CA THR A 84 5.94 20.14 -4.71
C THR A 84 6.91 19.23 -3.96
N ILE A 85 7.43 18.18 -4.60
CA ILE A 85 8.47 17.33 -4.00
C ILE A 85 9.81 18.04 -3.99
N ARG A 86 10.20 18.70 -5.07
CA ARG A 86 11.47 19.42 -5.13
C ARG A 86 11.59 20.47 -4.02
N ASN A 87 10.51 21.17 -3.72
CA ASN A 87 10.47 22.20 -2.67
C ASN A 87 10.68 21.63 -1.27
N LEU A 88 10.40 20.34 -1.02
CA LEU A 88 10.72 19.68 0.25
C LEU A 88 12.22 19.56 0.49
N PHE A 89 13.01 19.56 -0.59
CA PHE A 89 14.47 19.48 -0.53
C PHE A 89 15.15 20.84 -0.69
N ASP A 90 14.37 21.89 -0.93
CA ASP A 90 14.85 23.24 -1.14
C ASP A 90 15.02 23.96 0.22
N ASP A 91 16.19 23.78 0.85
CA ASP A 91 16.58 24.63 1.96
C ASP A 91 17.07 25.95 1.43
N ASN A 92 16.51 27.05 1.97
CA ASN A 92 16.92 28.43 1.71
C ASN A 92 18.35 28.77 2.17
N THR A 93 19.16 27.78 2.51
CA THR A 93 20.57 27.96 2.85
C THR A 93 21.43 27.83 1.60
N ALA A 94 22.22 28.86 1.34
CA ALA A 94 23.00 29.13 0.12
C ALA A 94 24.12 28.12 -0.21
N THR A 95 24.15 26.94 0.41
CA THR A 95 25.12 25.87 0.16
C THR A 95 24.36 24.58 -0.14
N ARG A 96 23.90 24.44 -1.37
CA ARG A 96 23.42 23.15 -1.90
C ARG A 96 24.63 22.25 -2.15
N SER A 97 24.80 21.24 -1.31
CA SER A 97 25.60 20.08 -1.71
C SER A 97 24.64 19.01 -2.24
N GLY A 98 24.90 18.48 -3.43
CA GLY A 98 24.08 17.40 -4.01
C GLY A 98 24.01 16.15 -3.14
N SER A 99 24.92 15.99 -2.18
CA SER A 99 24.89 14.94 -1.17
C SER A 99 23.75 15.08 -0.16
N ASP A 100 23.36 16.31 0.19
CA ASP A 100 22.31 16.57 1.16
C ASP A 100 20.93 16.34 0.54
N GLU A 101 20.75 16.70 -0.73
CA GLU A 101 19.52 16.43 -1.48
C GLU A 101 19.29 14.91 -1.65
N ALA A 102 20.32 14.16 -2.01
CA ALA A 102 20.25 12.70 -2.11
C ALA A 102 19.95 12.04 -0.76
N SER A 103 20.53 12.55 0.34
CA SER A 103 20.28 12.06 1.69
C SER A 103 18.83 12.29 2.11
N ARG A 104 18.25 13.46 1.83
CA ARG A 104 16.85 13.78 2.13
C ARG A 104 15.88 12.96 1.29
N ALA A 105 16.17 12.79 0.00
CA ALA A 105 15.37 11.92 -0.86
C ALA A 105 15.34 10.48 -0.33
N LEU A 106 16.48 9.97 0.13
CA LEU A 106 16.56 8.64 0.74
C LEU A 106 15.81 8.55 2.06
N GLN A 107 15.85 9.59 2.90
CA GLN A 107 15.08 9.67 4.15
C GLN A 107 13.58 9.64 3.88
N LEU A 108 13.09 10.44 2.93
CA LEU A 108 11.69 10.42 2.52
C LEU A 108 11.28 9.05 1.96
N ALA A 109 12.11 8.45 1.14
CA ALA A 109 11.84 7.11 0.61
C ALA A 109 11.75 6.07 1.73
N THR A 110 12.60 6.14 2.73
CA THR A 110 12.58 5.24 3.90
C THR A 110 11.34 5.47 4.77
N GLN A 111 10.92 6.72 4.95
CA GLN A 111 9.67 7.03 5.64
C GLN A 111 8.47 6.43 4.90
N LEU A 112 8.40 6.61 3.58
CA LEU A 112 7.32 6.05 2.76
C LEU A 112 7.30 4.52 2.80
N ASP A 113 8.46 3.87 2.83
CA ASP A 113 8.54 2.42 3.01
C ASP A 113 7.96 1.97 4.36
N GLY A 114 8.25 2.66 5.45
CA GLY A 114 7.66 2.39 6.76
C GLY A 114 6.13 2.54 6.75
N GLU A 115 5.61 3.59 6.11
CA GLU A 115 4.16 3.78 5.96
C GLU A 115 3.51 2.69 5.11
N VAL A 116 4.22 2.15 4.12
CA VAL A 116 3.76 1.00 3.32
C VAL A 116 3.69 -0.26 4.16
N GLU A 117 4.70 -0.53 4.98
CA GLU A 117 4.72 -1.68 5.90
C GLU A 117 3.54 -1.62 6.87
N ASP A 118 3.24 -0.46 7.44
CA ASP A 118 2.08 -0.25 8.32
C ASP A 118 0.76 -0.51 7.59
N LEU A 119 0.62 -0.04 6.35
CA LEU A 119 -0.58 -0.27 5.53
C LEU A 119 -0.77 -1.76 5.22
N LEU A 120 0.29 -2.47 4.84
CA LEU A 120 0.25 -3.90 4.54
C LEU A 120 -0.03 -4.72 5.81
N HIS A 121 0.56 -4.34 6.94
CA HIS A 121 0.24 -4.96 8.22
C HIS A 121 -1.25 -4.82 8.59
N ASN A 122 -1.84 -3.64 8.35
CA ASN A 122 -3.28 -3.44 8.58
C ASN A 122 -4.13 -4.31 7.64
N VAL A 123 -3.71 -4.53 6.40
CA VAL A 123 -4.38 -5.44 5.47
C VAL A 123 -4.27 -6.88 5.96
N ASP A 124 -3.11 -7.31 6.44
CA ASP A 124 -2.91 -8.65 7.00
C ASP A 124 -3.81 -8.86 8.24
N MET A 125 -3.90 -7.88 9.13
CA MET A 125 -4.82 -7.93 10.28
C MET A 125 -6.30 -8.06 9.86
N LEU A 126 -6.71 -7.42 8.77
CA LEU A 126 -8.06 -7.58 8.23
C LEU A 126 -8.27 -8.99 7.62
N LEU A 127 -7.24 -9.56 6.98
CA LEU A 127 -7.27 -10.93 6.45
C LEU A 127 -7.39 -11.95 7.56
N ASP A 128 -6.57 -11.83 8.61
CA ASP A 128 -6.61 -12.73 9.76
C ASP A 128 -7.95 -12.68 10.49
N ALA A 129 -8.56 -11.50 10.60
CA ALA A 129 -9.89 -11.34 11.18
C ALA A 129 -10.97 -12.00 10.30
N GLN A 130 -10.84 -11.96 8.98
CA GLN A 130 -11.74 -12.64 8.04
C GLN A 130 -11.62 -14.16 8.19
N GLU A 131 -10.41 -14.71 8.16
CA GLU A 131 -10.14 -16.13 8.33
C GLU A 131 -10.60 -16.62 9.72
N GLY A 132 -10.43 -15.82 10.77
CA GLY A 132 -10.93 -16.11 12.11
C GLY A 132 -12.45 -16.15 12.21
N ASN A 133 -13.16 -15.29 11.47
CA ASN A 133 -14.62 -15.30 11.40
C ASN A 133 -15.13 -16.54 10.68
N ASP A 134 -14.47 -16.97 9.61
CA ASP A 134 -14.82 -18.22 8.90
C ASP A 134 -14.64 -19.42 9.82
N PHE A 135 -13.59 -19.45 10.61
CA PHE A 135 -13.35 -20.51 11.59
C PHE A 135 -14.39 -20.53 12.72
N LEU A 136 -14.80 -19.35 13.21
CA LEU A 136 -15.84 -19.22 14.24
C LEU A 136 -17.22 -19.58 13.71
N SER A 137 -17.52 -19.35 12.42
CA SER A 137 -18.77 -19.77 11.80
C SER A 137 -18.86 -21.29 11.69
N PHE A 138 -17.75 -21.98 11.47
CA PHE A 138 -17.69 -23.45 11.51
C PHE A 138 -17.90 -24.03 12.90
N SER A 139 -17.44 -23.36 13.96
CA SER A 139 -17.64 -23.82 15.33
C SER A 139 -19.03 -23.54 15.88
N ALA A 140 -19.80 -22.63 15.28
CA ALA A 140 -21.17 -22.32 15.67
C ALA A 140 -22.19 -23.39 15.24
N GLU A 141 -21.81 -24.36 14.43
CA GLU A 141 -22.65 -25.53 14.08
C GLU A 141 -22.63 -26.63 15.15
N ASN A 142 -21.95 -26.45 16.25
CA ASN A 142 -22.07 -27.31 17.42
C ASN A 142 -23.48 -27.16 18.02
N ARG A 143 -24.41 -28.00 17.57
CA ARG A 143 -25.78 -28.05 18.08
C ARG A 143 -25.76 -28.56 19.52
N PRO A 144 -26.59 -27.99 20.43
CA PRO A 144 -26.70 -28.45 21.80
C PRO A 144 -27.17 -29.92 21.93
N ASP A 145 -27.57 -30.55 20.84
CA ASP A 145 -27.97 -31.96 20.77
C ASP A 145 -26.83 -32.92 20.41
N ASP A 146 -25.61 -32.44 20.20
CA ASP A 146 -24.45 -33.29 20.01
C ASP A 146 -24.04 -33.93 21.33
N ASN A 147 -24.39 -35.18 21.50
CA ASN A 147 -24.16 -36.00 22.69
C ASN A 147 -22.68 -36.16 23.09
N MET A 148 -21.76 -35.45 22.44
CA MET A 148 -20.34 -35.49 22.76
C MET A 148 -19.96 -34.77 24.06
N TYR A 149 -20.89 -34.00 24.67
CA TYR A 149 -20.65 -33.30 25.93
C TYR A 149 -21.18 -34.00 27.16
N LEU A 150 -21.77 -35.21 27.02
CA LEU A 150 -22.37 -36.00 28.12
C LEU A 150 -21.49 -37.19 28.55
N MET A 151 -20.19 -37.15 28.26
CA MET A 151 -19.28 -38.10 28.84
C MET A 151 -18.87 -37.61 30.27
N PRO A 152 -19.14 -38.39 31.33
CA PRO A 152 -18.71 -38.04 32.68
C PRO A 152 -17.21 -38.14 32.83
#